data_24caaad517532a227fff7f0999fc071e
#
_entry.id   24caaad517532a227fff7f0999fc071e
#
_cell.length_a   1.000
_cell.length_b   1.000
_cell.length_c   1.000
_cell.angle_alpha   90.00
_cell.angle_beta   90.00
_cell.angle_gamma   90.00
#
_symmetry.space_group_name_H-M   'P 1'
#
loop_
_entity.id
_entity.type
_entity.pdbx_description
1 polymer ?
#
loop_
_entity_poly.entity_id
_entity_poly.type
_entity_poly.pdbx_seq_one_letter_code
_entity_poly.pdbx_strand_id
1 'polypeptide(L)'
;ETEFGRKRRINQNTCNKDYSCVKGFCPSFVTVEGGQLKKPKAEKRGSLDGLPPLPEPALPLAERAWGIVVGGVGGTGVITIGQLLGMAAHLEGKGVVTQDAGGLAQKGGATWSHIQIANRPDAIHTTKVDTAQADLVIACDSIVGASKYTLTVMQPGRTFVALNTHGTPTAGFVKNADWQFPGGNCETVIRASVGEALVGAFDAEQVAEAMLGDSIYTNPLMLGYAWQQGRVPLGHAALMRAIELNGVQIDNNKAAFEWGRRCAHDLAAVQALFQARQVIQFVKKPSLDEMVATRVDFLTGYQDAVYAARYQAFVEKVRATEAPLGSTKLAEAVARYLFKLMAYKDEYEVARLHTDRRFTGRIEAMFEGDYKLVHHLAPPGMAKKNERGELVKQPFGPWMRTVFGVLSKMKG
;
A
#
# COMPACT_ATOMS: atom_id res chain seq x y z
N GLU A 1 8.94 8.96 -7.22
CA GLU A 1 9.71 9.62 -8.28
C GLU A 1 11.19 9.27 -8.19
N THR A 2 11.92 9.36 -9.30
CA THR A 2 13.36 9.18 -9.38
C THR A 2 13.95 10.27 -10.26
N GLU A 3 15.26 10.44 -10.25
CA GLU A 3 15.99 11.35 -11.15
C GLU A 3 15.76 11.08 -12.65
N PHE A 4 15.35 9.85 -12.99
CA PHE A 4 14.96 9.44 -14.36
C PHE A 4 13.44 9.46 -14.59
N GLY A 5 12.69 10.13 -13.73
CA GLY A 5 11.23 10.25 -13.76
C GLY A 5 10.52 9.19 -12.91
N ARG A 6 9.21 9.10 -13.06
CA ARG A 6 8.38 8.16 -12.31
C ARG A 6 8.71 6.72 -12.66
N LYS A 7 8.92 5.90 -11.64
CA LYS A 7 9.11 4.44 -11.76
C LYS A 7 8.08 3.74 -10.89
N ARG A 8 7.62 2.59 -11.35
CA ARG A 8 6.70 1.72 -10.60
C ARG A 8 7.51 0.65 -9.89
N ARG A 9 7.06 0.30 -8.70
CA ARG A 9 7.56 -0.86 -7.94
C ARG A 9 6.37 -1.68 -7.46
N ILE A 10 6.59 -2.96 -7.18
CA ILE A 10 5.60 -3.81 -6.54
C ILE A 10 5.67 -3.54 -5.03
N ASN A 11 4.53 -3.22 -4.44
CA ASN A 11 4.38 -3.24 -2.99
C ASN A 11 4.24 -4.71 -2.57
N GLN A 12 5.18 -5.22 -1.79
CA GLN A 12 5.22 -6.64 -1.40
C GLN A 12 4.12 -7.00 -0.38
N ASN A 13 3.64 -6.02 0.40
CA ASN A 13 2.59 -6.23 1.40
C ASN A 13 1.22 -6.41 0.73
N THR A 14 0.92 -5.58 -0.29
CA THR A 14 -0.37 -5.61 -0.99
C THR A 14 -0.39 -6.51 -2.22
N CYS A 15 0.75 -7.06 -2.64
CA CYS A 15 0.83 -7.95 -3.79
C CYS A 15 0.13 -9.29 -3.52
N ASN A 16 -0.82 -9.66 -4.37
CA ASN A 16 -1.52 -10.96 -4.29
C ASN A 16 -0.71 -12.15 -4.83
N LYS A 17 0.49 -11.90 -5.36
CA LYS A 17 1.40 -12.92 -5.91
C LYS A 17 0.79 -13.78 -7.02
N ASP A 18 -0.10 -13.19 -7.83
CA ASP A 18 -0.68 -13.87 -9.02
C ASP A 18 0.29 -13.86 -10.22
N TYR A 19 1.40 -13.16 -10.09
CA TYR A 19 2.45 -13.05 -11.10
C TYR A 19 1.97 -12.49 -12.46
N SER A 20 0.82 -11.85 -12.53
CA SER A 20 0.33 -11.21 -13.76
C SER A 20 1.30 -10.14 -14.30
N CYS A 21 2.01 -9.45 -13.40
CA CYS A 21 3.02 -8.46 -13.76
C CYS A 21 4.19 -9.02 -14.58
N VAL A 22 4.59 -10.27 -14.39
CA VAL A 22 5.69 -10.88 -15.17
C VAL A 22 5.26 -11.26 -16.59
N LYS A 23 3.96 -11.37 -16.86
CA LYS A 23 3.42 -11.64 -18.20
C LYS A 23 3.40 -10.38 -19.09
N GLY A 24 3.50 -9.19 -18.49
CA GLY A 24 3.55 -7.92 -19.23
C GLY A 24 4.85 -7.73 -20.03
N PHE A 25 4.88 -6.73 -20.90
CA PHE A 25 6.02 -6.47 -21.81
C PHE A 25 7.34 -6.16 -21.09
N CYS A 26 7.30 -5.52 -19.92
CA CYS A 26 8.51 -5.04 -19.23
C CYS A 26 9.39 -6.19 -18.72
N PRO A 27 10.68 -6.28 -19.11
CA PRO A 27 11.60 -7.34 -18.66
C PRO A 27 12.18 -7.11 -17.25
N SER A 28 11.80 -6.04 -16.56
CA SER A 28 12.38 -5.65 -15.27
C SER A 28 11.87 -6.46 -14.08
N PHE A 29 10.84 -7.30 -14.26
CA PHE A 29 10.29 -8.12 -13.19
C PHE A 29 11.05 -9.43 -13.08
N VAL A 30 11.40 -9.77 -11.85
CA VAL A 30 11.95 -11.07 -11.47
C VAL A 30 11.08 -11.67 -10.39
N THR A 31 11.08 -12.99 -10.26
CA THR A 31 10.52 -13.69 -9.12
C THR A 31 11.62 -14.20 -8.20
N VAL A 32 11.36 -14.16 -6.90
CA VAL A 32 12.22 -14.70 -5.85
C VAL A 32 11.57 -15.99 -5.38
N GLU A 33 12.23 -17.12 -5.62
CA GLU A 33 11.75 -18.43 -5.22
C GLU A 33 12.55 -18.98 -4.05
N GLY A 34 11.87 -19.50 -3.01
CA GLY A 34 12.49 -20.06 -1.80
C GLY A 34 12.86 -19.03 -0.74
N GLY A 35 12.80 -17.72 -1.06
CA GLY A 35 13.10 -16.66 -0.11
C GLY A 35 11.89 -16.18 0.70
N GLN A 36 12.17 -15.57 1.82
CA GLN A 36 11.20 -14.88 2.65
C GLN A 36 11.49 -13.38 2.65
N LEU A 37 10.43 -12.57 2.71
CA LEU A 37 10.61 -11.14 2.94
C LEU A 37 11.28 -10.92 4.30
N LYS A 38 12.35 -10.14 4.30
CA LYS A 38 12.92 -9.66 5.55
C LYS A 38 11.85 -8.85 6.25
N LYS A 39 11.37 -9.39 7.36
CA LYS A 39 10.56 -8.57 8.27
C LYS A 39 11.49 -7.50 8.84
N PRO A 40 11.06 -6.22 8.86
CA PRO A 40 11.78 -5.25 9.66
C PRO A 40 11.96 -5.89 11.01
N LYS A 41 13.21 -6.02 11.49
CA LYS A 41 13.42 -6.47 12.88
C LYS A 41 12.47 -5.62 13.69
N ALA A 42 11.53 -6.26 14.37
CA ALA A 42 10.70 -5.60 15.36
C ALA A 42 11.71 -5.07 16.40
N GLU A 43 12.31 -3.92 16.07
CA GLU A 43 13.01 -3.16 17.08
C GLU A 43 11.97 -2.94 18.16
N LYS A 44 12.36 -2.92 19.41
CA LYS A 44 11.54 -2.69 20.62
C LYS A 44 10.57 -1.50 20.55
N ARG A 45 10.37 -0.90 19.37
CA ARG A 45 9.53 0.27 19.11
C ARG A 45 8.05 -0.01 19.21
N GLY A 46 7.63 -1.21 18.83
CA GLY A 46 6.24 -1.65 18.93
C GLY A 46 5.91 -2.33 20.26
N SER A 47 6.88 -2.39 21.19
CA SER A 47 6.60 -2.90 22.53
C SER A 47 5.66 -1.94 23.26
N LEU A 48 4.61 -2.50 23.82
CA LEU A 48 3.70 -1.79 24.71
C LEU A 48 4.23 -1.72 26.14
N ASP A 49 5.35 -2.41 26.41
CA ASP A 49 5.96 -2.48 27.73
C ASP A 49 6.44 -1.10 28.21
N GLY A 50 6.06 -0.77 29.43
CA GLY A 50 6.45 0.50 30.05
C GLY A 50 5.60 1.71 29.60
N LEU A 51 4.63 1.53 28.68
CA LEU A 51 3.70 2.59 28.35
C LEU A 51 2.59 2.70 29.41
N PRO A 52 2.12 3.90 29.75
CA PRO A 52 1.07 4.09 30.74
C PRO A 52 -0.24 3.39 30.30
N PRO A 53 -1.03 2.86 31.25
CA PRO A 53 -2.32 2.30 30.93
C PRO A 53 -3.24 3.38 30.35
N LEU A 54 -4.11 2.95 29.41
CA LEU A 54 -5.09 3.85 28.82
C LEU A 54 -6.40 3.82 29.64
N PRO A 55 -7.12 4.93 29.69
CA PRO A 55 -8.45 4.93 30.27
C PRO A 55 -9.39 4.05 29.44
N GLU A 56 -10.32 3.39 30.12
CA GLU A 56 -11.37 2.66 29.44
C GLU A 56 -12.42 3.62 28.88
N PRO A 57 -12.90 3.42 27.63
CA PRO A 57 -13.94 4.27 27.06
C PRO A 57 -15.30 3.96 27.66
N ALA A 58 -16.19 4.94 27.64
CA ALA A 58 -17.60 4.71 27.90
C ALA A 58 -18.20 3.92 26.71
N LEU A 59 -18.70 2.72 26.97
CA LEU A 59 -19.25 1.86 25.93
C LEU A 59 -20.72 2.19 25.63
N PRO A 60 -21.19 2.04 24.38
CA PRO A 60 -22.60 2.21 24.03
C PRO A 60 -23.47 1.16 24.71
N LEU A 61 -24.67 1.54 25.12
CA LEU A 61 -25.58 0.63 25.85
C LEU A 61 -26.23 -0.45 24.97
N ALA A 62 -26.27 -0.31 23.67
CA ALA A 62 -26.86 -1.25 22.70
C ALA A 62 -28.28 -1.78 23.09
N GLU A 63 -29.12 -0.91 23.63
CA GLU A 63 -30.52 -1.23 23.96
C GLU A 63 -31.35 -1.53 22.71
N ARG A 64 -31.02 -0.90 21.59
CA ARG A 64 -31.46 -1.24 20.23
C ARG A 64 -30.30 -1.90 19.47
N ALA A 65 -30.59 -2.45 18.30
CA ALA A 65 -29.55 -2.92 17.40
C ALA A 65 -28.53 -1.79 17.11
N TRP A 66 -27.28 -2.03 17.50
CA TRP A 66 -26.14 -1.16 17.22
C TRP A 66 -25.50 -1.61 15.91
N GLY A 67 -25.65 -0.80 14.87
CA GLY A 67 -25.19 -1.13 13.52
C GLY A 67 -23.73 -0.76 13.29
N ILE A 68 -22.90 -1.75 12.97
CA ILE A 68 -21.50 -1.57 12.60
C ILE A 68 -21.31 -2.05 11.17
N VAL A 69 -20.64 -1.26 10.33
CA VAL A 69 -20.24 -1.66 8.99
C VAL A 69 -18.72 -1.54 8.87
N VAL A 70 -18.07 -2.64 8.54
CA VAL A 70 -16.64 -2.67 8.24
C VAL A 70 -16.49 -2.78 6.74
N GLY A 71 -15.83 -1.81 6.11
CA GLY A 71 -15.63 -1.76 4.66
C GLY A 71 -14.18 -1.64 4.26
N GLY A 72 -13.77 -2.35 3.22
CA GLY A 72 -12.40 -2.29 2.73
C GLY A 72 -12.18 -3.16 1.50
N VAL A 73 -10.92 -3.36 1.14
CA VAL A 73 -10.53 -4.19 0.00
C VAL A 73 -10.58 -5.67 0.38
N GLY A 74 -11.16 -6.50 -0.47
CA GLY A 74 -11.23 -7.94 -0.26
C GLY A 74 -9.86 -8.60 -0.09
N GLY A 75 -9.77 -9.55 0.83
CA GLY A 75 -8.53 -10.26 1.16
C GLY A 75 -7.61 -9.54 2.14
N THR A 76 -8.00 -8.39 2.69
CA THR A 76 -7.22 -7.65 3.70
C THR A 76 -7.67 -7.90 5.14
N GLY A 77 -8.64 -8.80 5.37
CA GLY A 77 -9.12 -9.13 6.71
C GLY A 77 -10.35 -8.36 7.18
N VAL A 78 -11.10 -7.72 6.28
CA VAL A 78 -12.37 -7.02 6.61
C VAL A 78 -13.37 -7.95 7.30
N ILE A 79 -13.57 -9.16 6.73
CA ILE A 79 -14.48 -10.18 7.28
C ILE A 79 -14.02 -10.66 8.66
N THR A 80 -12.72 -10.77 8.87
CA THR A 80 -12.15 -11.17 10.17
C THR A 80 -12.60 -10.22 11.29
N ILE A 81 -12.66 -8.92 11.04
CA ILE A 81 -13.14 -7.95 12.04
C ILE A 81 -14.61 -8.22 12.40
N GLY A 82 -15.46 -8.52 11.40
CA GLY A 82 -16.85 -8.92 11.64
C GLY A 82 -16.96 -10.19 12.49
N GLN A 83 -16.12 -11.18 12.22
CA GLN A 83 -16.07 -12.43 12.99
C GLN A 83 -15.60 -12.20 14.44
N LEU A 84 -14.59 -11.35 14.66
CA LEU A 84 -14.13 -10.99 16.01
C LEU A 84 -15.22 -10.28 16.81
N LEU A 85 -15.93 -9.33 16.19
CA LEU A 85 -17.05 -8.64 16.84
C LEU A 85 -18.20 -9.59 17.14
N GLY A 86 -18.53 -10.49 16.21
CA GLY A 86 -19.56 -11.52 16.40
C GLY A 86 -19.22 -12.46 17.55
N MET A 87 -18.00 -12.96 17.62
CA MET A 87 -17.53 -13.83 18.69
C MET A 87 -17.51 -13.12 20.04
N ALA A 88 -17.03 -11.87 20.09
CA ALA A 88 -16.98 -11.10 21.33
C ALA A 88 -18.41 -10.82 21.87
N ALA A 89 -19.36 -10.50 20.98
CA ALA A 89 -20.76 -10.32 21.38
C ALA A 89 -21.36 -11.62 21.92
N HIS A 90 -21.07 -12.76 21.30
CA HIS A 90 -21.49 -14.07 21.78
C HIS A 90 -20.93 -14.38 23.17
N LEU A 91 -19.66 -14.09 23.42
CA LEU A 91 -19.01 -14.30 24.71
C LEU A 91 -19.63 -13.45 25.82
N GLU A 92 -20.18 -12.28 25.50
CA GLU A 92 -20.93 -11.43 26.45
C GLU A 92 -22.42 -11.82 26.59
N GLY A 93 -22.88 -12.83 25.87
CA GLY A 93 -24.29 -13.22 25.89
C GLY A 93 -25.22 -12.20 25.19
N LYS A 94 -24.69 -11.32 24.37
CA LYS A 94 -25.47 -10.35 23.59
C LYS A 94 -26.06 -10.97 22.34
N GLY A 95 -27.13 -10.38 21.84
CA GLY A 95 -27.66 -10.68 20.52
C GLY A 95 -26.68 -10.16 19.46
N VAL A 96 -26.39 -10.99 18.46
CA VAL A 96 -25.53 -10.58 17.33
C VAL A 96 -25.96 -11.23 16.03
N VAL A 97 -25.92 -10.47 14.96
CA VAL A 97 -26.06 -10.95 13.59
C VAL A 97 -24.92 -10.36 12.77
N THR A 98 -24.24 -11.20 12.00
CA THR A 98 -23.20 -10.80 11.07
C THR A 98 -23.57 -11.21 9.66
N GLN A 99 -23.38 -10.33 8.69
CA GLN A 99 -23.56 -10.65 7.28
C GLN A 99 -22.45 -10.02 6.46
N ASP A 100 -21.70 -10.87 5.76
CA ASP A 100 -20.63 -10.46 4.90
C ASP A 100 -21.12 -10.30 3.45
N ALA A 101 -20.71 -9.21 2.81
CA ALA A 101 -20.92 -8.96 1.40
C ALA A 101 -19.54 -8.98 0.71
N GLY A 102 -19.10 -10.17 0.35
CA GLY A 102 -17.84 -10.38 -0.39
C GLY A 102 -18.08 -10.35 -1.89
N GLY A 103 -17.22 -9.63 -2.60
CA GLY A 103 -17.12 -9.76 -4.06
C GLY A 103 -16.39 -11.05 -4.45
N LEU A 104 -16.57 -11.50 -5.70
CA LEU A 104 -15.83 -12.66 -6.24
C LEU A 104 -14.33 -12.40 -6.43
N ALA A 105 -13.89 -11.14 -6.39
CA ALA A 105 -12.48 -10.76 -6.49
C ALA A 105 -11.79 -10.88 -5.13
N GLN A 106 -10.89 -11.84 -4.99
CA GLN A 106 -10.15 -12.09 -3.73
C GLN A 106 -9.23 -10.93 -3.32
N LYS A 107 -8.76 -10.11 -4.26
CA LYS A 107 -8.03 -8.88 -4.01
C LYS A 107 -8.41 -7.82 -5.03
N GLY A 108 -8.67 -6.60 -4.54
CA GLY A 108 -8.99 -5.45 -5.38
C GLY A 108 -10.49 -5.17 -5.56
N GLY A 109 -11.39 -6.04 -5.10
CA GLY A 109 -12.83 -5.80 -4.99
C GLY A 109 -13.21 -5.24 -3.62
N ALA A 110 -14.27 -4.44 -3.56
CA ALA A 110 -14.80 -3.96 -2.30
C ALA A 110 -15.50 -5.10 -1.54
N THR A 111 -15.32 -5.12 -0.23
CA THR A 111 -15.92 -6.09 0.69
C THR A 111 -16.47 -5.35 1.89
N TRP A 112 -17.62 -5.80 2.39
CA TRP A 112 -18.25 -5.27 3.58
C TRP A 112 -18.63 -6.38 4.53
N SER A 113 -18.52 -6.11 5.83
CA SER A 113 -19.11 -6.91 6.88
C SER A 113 -20.11 -6.03 7.64
N HIS A 114 -21.35 -6.47 7.72
CA HIS A 114 -22.40 -5.84 8.49
C HIS A 114 -22.56 -6.59 9.80
N ILE A 115 -22.51 -5.88 10.90
CA ILE A 115 -22.63 -6.44 12.23
C ILE A 115 -23.72 -5.66 12.97
N GLN A 116 -24.68 -6.36 13.55
CA GLN A 116 -25.67 -5.77 14.44
C GLN A 116 -25.52 -6.43 15.81
N ILE A 117 -25.38 -5.62 16.85
CA ILE A 117 -25.20 -6.06 18.24
C ILE A 117 -26.28 -5.41 19.08
N ALA A 118 -26.96 -6.19 19.93
CA ALA A 118 -27.92 -5.67 20.88
C ALA A 118 -27.81 -6.42 22.23
N ASN A 119 -28.26 -5.80 23.32
CA ASN A 119 -28.28 -6.47 24.63
C ASN A 119 -29.14 -7.73 24.61
N ARG A 120 -30.15 -7.80 23.74
CA ARG A 120 -31.04 -8.93 23.57
C ARG A 120 -31.20 -9.30 22.10
N PRO A 121 -31.23 -10.60 21.75
CA PRO A 121 -31.35 -11.04 20.35
C PRO A 121 -32.63 -10.53 19.65
N ASP A 122 -33.73 -10.41 20.38
CA ASP A 122 -35.03 -9.96 19.86
C ASP A 122 -35.09 -8.47 19.46
N ALA A 123 -34.05 -7.69 19.81
CA ALA A 123 -33.92 -6.32 19.35
C ALA A 123 -33.30 -6.21 17.95
N ILE A 124 -32.87 -7.33 17.33
CA ILE A 124 -32.28 -7.36 15.98
C ILE A 124 -33.31 -7.94 15.01
N HIS A 125 -33.75 -7.14 14.05
CA HIS A 125 -34.82 -7.51 13.12
C HIS A 125 -34.36 -7.74 11.68
N THR A 126 -33.12 -7.39 11.36
CA THR A 126 -32.56 -7.51 10.00
C THR A 126 -31.17 -8.10 10.04
N THR A 127 -30.72 -8.68 8.96
CA THR A 127 -29.37 -9.26 8.86
C THR A 127 -28.33 -8.23 8.43
N LYS A 128 -28.77 -7.14 7.79
CA LYS A 128 -27.89 -6.05 7.35
C LYS A 128 -28.18 -4.77 8.13
N VAL A 129 -27.16 -3.96 8.29
CA VAL A 129 -27.35 -2.57 8.67
C VAL A 129 -28.00 -1.86 7.47
N ASP A 130 -29.17 -1.30 7.69
CA ASP A 130 -29.99 -0.69 6.67
C ASP A 130 -29.56 0.77 6.38
N THR A 131 -30.24 1.38 5.42
CA THR A 131 -30.04 2.79 5.02
C THR A 131 -30.12 3.72 6.23
N ALA A 132 -29.09 4.55 6.43
CA ALA A 132 -28.97 5.49 7.53
C ALA A 132 -29.08 4.84 8.94
N GLN A 133 -28.67 3.58 9.10
CA GLN A 133 -28.76 2.86 10.36
C GLN A 133 -27.40 2.48 10.99
N ALA A 134 -26.28 2.83 10.34
CA ALA A 134 -25.00 2.60 10.95
C ALA A 134 -24.73 3.56 12.13
N ASP A 135 -24.28 3.01 13.24
CA ASP A 135 -23.74 3.77 14.36
C ASP A 135 -22.23 3.94 14.24
N LEU A 136 -21.57 2.95 13.63
CA LEU A 136 -20.13 2.94 13.35
C LEU A 136 -19.86 2.44 11.93
N VAL A 137 -18.99 3.15 11.23
CA VAL A 137 -18.33 2.65 10.02
C VAL A 137 -16.83 2.56 10.28
N ILE A 138 -16.24 1.39 10.09
CA ILE A 138 -14.78 1.21 10.06
C ILE A 138 -14.39 1.12 8.59
N ALA A 139 -13.93 2.23 8.04
CA ALA A 139 -13.48 2.34 6.66
C ALA A 139 -11.98 1.99 6.58
N CYS A 140 -11.69 0.71 6.38
CA CYS A 140 -10.33 0.20 6.24
C CYS A 140 -9.65 0.68 4.94
N ASP A 141 -10.44 1.16 3.97
CA ASP A 141 -10.01 1.78 2.71
C ASP A 141 -10.89 2.98 2.40
N SER A 142 -10.27 4.11 2.02
CA SER A 142 -10.97 5.38 1.79
C SER A 142 -11.92 5.34 0.58
N ILE A 143 -11.55 4.61 -0.49
CA ILE A 143 -12.39 4.52 -1.70
C ILE A 143 -13.64 3.69 -1.40
N VAL A 144 -13.47 2.57 -0.68
CA VAL A 144 -14.62 1.75 -0.24
C VAL A 144 -15.47 2.51 0.78
N GLY A 145 -14.84 3.25 1.70
CA GLY A 145 -15.51 4.09 2.68
C GLY A 145 -16.37 5.19 2.04
N ALA A 146 -15.88 5.81 0.96
CA ALA A 146 -16.60 6.83 0.19
C ALA A 146 -17.49 6.26 -0.91
N SER A 147 -17.61 4.94 -1.04
CA SER A 147 -18.50 4.34 -2.04
C SER A 147 -19.97 4.62 -1.75
N LYS A 148 -20.78 4.68 -2.81
CA LYS A 148 -22.22 4.91 -2.68
C LYS A 148 -22.87 3.92 -1.67
N TYR A 149 -22.42 2.68 -1.68
CA TYR A 149 -22.94 1.64 -0.80
C TYR A 149 -22.67 1.97 0.68
N THR A 150 -21.44 2.34 1.02
CA THR A 150 -21.05 2.69 2.40
C THR A 150 -21.71 4.00 2.85
N LEU A 151 -21.77 5.01 1.97
CA LEU A 151 -22.42 6.28 2.29
C LEU A 151 -23.93 6.11 2.55
N THR A 152 -24.58 5.16 1.89
CA THR A 152 -26.04 4.92 2.07
C THR A 152 -26.38 4.48 3.50
N VAL A 153 -25.50 3.75 4.19
CA VAL A 153 -25.75 3.30 5.58
C VAL A 153 -25.44 4.36 6.63
N MET A 154 -24.74 5.43 6.26
CA MET A 154 -24.37 6.52 7.15
C MET A 154 -25.57 7.46 7.42
N GLN A 155 -25.63 7.98 8.64
CA GLN A 155 -26.61 8.99 9.05
C GLN A 155 -25.90 10.23 9.58
N PRO A 156 -26.23 11.42 9.09
CA PRO A 156 -25.69 12.67 9.60
C PRO A 156 -25.95 12.84 11.11
N GLY A 157 -24.95 13.28 11.84
CA GLY A 157 -25.03 13.51 13.28
C GLY A 157 -25.06 12.26 14.17
N ARG A 158 -25.04 11.06 13.57
CA ARG A 158 -25.09 9.78 14.34
C ARG A 158 -23.91 8.86 14.05
N THR A 159 -23.65 8.57 12.78
CA THR A 159 -22.63 7.59 12.38
C THR A 159 -21.25 8.13 12.67
N PHE A 160 -20.46 7.44 13.48
CA PHE A 160 -19.04 7.68 13.60
C PHE A 160 -18.28 6.91 12.52
N VAL A 161 -17.30 7.53 11.90
CA VAL A 161 -16.45 6.89 10.89
C VAL A 161 -15.00 6.86 11.36
N ALA A 162 -14.46 5.67 11.57
CA ALA A 162 -13.03 5.45 11.71
C ALA A 162 -12.46 5.23 10.30
N LEU A 163 -11.64 6.15 9.80
CA LEU A 163 -11.17 6.20 8.42
C LEU A 163 -9.67 5.98 8.33
N ASN A 164 -9.27 4.92 7.62
CA ASN A 164 -7.90 4.77 7.18
C ASN A 164 -7.66 5.63 5.93
N THR A 165 -6.73 6.59 6.02
CA THR A 165 -6.40 7.51 4.92
C THR A 165 -5.31 6.99 4.00
N HIS A 166 -4.76 5.80 4.25
CA HIS A 166 -3.72 5.22 3.40
C HIS A 166 -4.18 5.06 1.96
N GLY A 167 -3.32 5.46 1.02
CA GLY A 167 -3.63 5.49 -0.41
C GLY A 167 -3.27 4.20 -1.13
N THR A 168 -4.21 3.29 -1.33
CA THR A 168 -4.00 2.07 -2.12
C THR A 168 -4.30 2.31 -3.61
N PRO A 169 -3.31 2.11 -4.52
CA PRO A 169 -3.53 2.26 -5.96
C PRO A 169 -4.57 1.28 -6.49
N THR A 170 -5.53 1.79 -7.25
CA THR A 170 -6.56 0.99 -7.93
C THR A 170 -6.13 0.60 -9.36
N ALA A 171 -6.99 -0.16 -10.08
CA ALA A 171 -6.79 -0.48 -11.50
C ALA A 171 -6.63 0.78 -12.39
N GLY A 172 -7.18 1.92 -11.98
CA GLY A 172 -6.99 3.22 -12.64
C GLY A 172 -5.52 3.61 -12.76
N PHE A 173 -4.71 3.31 -11.73
CA PHE A 173 -3.26 3.54 -11.74
C PHE A 173 -2.52 2.78 -12.85
N VAL A 174 -3.00 1.62 -13.23
CA VAL A 174 -2.38 0.82 -14.32
C VAL A 174 -2.68 1.42 -15.68
N LYS A 175 -3.91 1.93 -15.86
CA LYS A 175 -4.38 2.50 -17.13
C LYS A 175 -3.92 3.93 -17.35
N ASN A 176 -3.82 4.73 -16.30
CA ASN A 176 -3.42 6.13 -16.33
C ASN A 176 -2.15 6.35 -15.53
N ALA A 177 -1.06 6.71 -16.20
CA ALA A 177 0.23 6.99 -15.55
C ALA A 177 0.19 8.21 -14.61
N ASP A 178 -0.73 9.14 -14.85
CA ASP A 178 -0.92 10.35 -14.07
C ASP A 178 -2.06 10.24 -13.04
N TRP A 179 -2.59 9.03 -12.85
CA TRP A 179 -3.62 8.78 -11.85
C TRP A 179 -3.11 9.17 -10.45
N GLN A 180 -3.93 9.92 -9.74
CA GLN A 180 -3.68 10.30 -8.36
C GLN A 180 -4.72 9.63 -7.46
N PHE A 181 -4.30 9.26 -6.28
CA PHE A 181 -5.20 8.69 -5.28
C PHE A 181 -6.22 9.76 -4.83
N PRO A 182 -7.53 9.48 -4.89
CA PRO A 182 -8.57 10.47 -4.59
C PRO A 182 -8.85 10.64 -3.09
N GLY A 183 -7.88 10.35 -2.22
CA GLY A 183 -8.06 10.27 -0.77
C GLY A 183 -8.68 11.51 -0.14
N GLY A 184 -8.23 12.70 -0.52
CA GLY A 184 -8.79 13.96 -0.01
C GLY A 184 -10.26 14.15 -0.40
N ASN A 185 -10.64 13.78 -1.63
CA ASN A 185 -12.04 13.82 -2.05
C ASN A 185 -12.89 12.79 -1.30
N CYS A 186 -12.34 11.58 -1.06
CA CYS A 186 -13.03 10.54 -0.30
C CYS A 186 -13.31 11.01 1.12
N GLU A 187 -12.32 11.56 1.81
CA GLU A 187 -12.48 12.09 3.16
C GLU A 187 -13.49 13.25 3.21
N THR A 188 -13.43 14.19 2.27
CA THR A 188 -14.38 15.31 2.17
C THR A 188 -15.82 14.83 2.05
N VAL A 189 -16.07 13.83 1.19
CA VAL A 189 -17.43 13.28 1.00
C VAL A 189 -17.91 12.56 2.25
N ILE A 190 -17.06 11.80 2.94
CA ILE A 190 -17.40 11.11 4.19
C ILE A 190 -17.74 12.15 5.28
N ARG A 191 -16.91 13.19 5.45
CA ARG A 191 -17.16 14.27 6.42
C ARG A 191 -18.45 15.02 6.15
N ALA A 192 -18.74 15.30 4.88
CA ALA A 192 -20.00 15.92 4.49
C ALA A 192 -21.22 15.02 4.79
N SER A 193 -21.05 13.69 4.75
CA SER A 193 -22.14 12.73 4.98
C SER A 193 -22.50 12.55 6.45
N VAL A 194 -21.56 12.70 7.39
CA VAL A 194 -21.81 12.43 8.81
C VAL A 194 -21.57 13.64 9.71
N GLY A 195 -20.75 14.59 9.29
CA GLY A 195 -20.31 15.76 10.06
C GLY A 195 -18.84 15.65 10.50
N GLU A 196 -18.15 16.80 10.55
CA GLU A 196 -16.71 16.90 10.80
C GLU A 196 -16.25 16.19 12.07
N ALA A 197 -16.98 16.40 13.18
CA ALA A 197 -16.64 15.85 14.49
C ALA A 197 -16.81 14.34 14.63
N LEU A 198 -17.47 13.69 13.65
CA LEU A 198 -17.77 12.28 13.66
C LEU A 198 -16.83 11.44 12.79
N VAL A 199 -15.75 12.03 12.29
CA VAL A 199 -14.76 11.32 11.49
C VAL A 199 -13.39 11.37 12.17
N GLY A 200 -12.91 10.19 12.58
CA GLY A 200 -11.53 9.99 13.01
C GLY A 200 -10.71 9.42 11.86
N ALA A 201 -9.84 10.25 11.27
CA ALA A 201 -9.08 9.92 10.06
C ALA A 201 -7.57 9.95 10.33
N PHE A 202 -6.86 8.89 9.95
CA PHE A 202 -5.39 8.79 10.03
C PHE A 202 -4.85 7.68 9.14
N ASP A 203 -3.56 7.70 8.83
CA ASP A 203 -2.88 6.64 8.08
C ASP A 203 -2.60 5.46 9.02
N ALA A 204 -3.57 4.56 9.13
CA ALA A 204 -3.49 3.39 10.00
C ALA A 204 -2.51 2.33 9.48
N GLU A 205 -2.33 2.23 8.16
CA GLU A 205 -1.36 1.31 7.55
C GLU A 205 0.06 1.73 7.90
N GLN A 206 0.37 3.03 7.83
CA GLN A 206 1.68 3.54 8.23
C GLN A 206 1.99 3.22 9.71
N VAL A 207 1.00 3.35 10.59
CA VAL A 207 1.16 2.98 12.01
C VAL A 207 1.38 1.48 12.16
N ALA A 208 0.58 0.63 11.48
CA ALA A 208 0.72 -0.81 11.53
C ALA A 208 2.10 -1.28 11.04
N GLU A 209 2.58 -0.75 9.92
CA GLU A 209 3.92 -1.06 9.41
C GLU A 209 5.03 -0.59 10.35
N ALA A 210 4.90 0.59 10.92
CA ALA A 210 5.91 1.15 11.81
C ALA A 210 6.00 0.42 13.16
N MET A 211 4.87 0.05 13.76
CA MET A 211 4.80 -0.55 15.09
C MET A 211 4.87 -2.07 15.06
N LEU A 212 4.31 -2.72 14.04
CA LEU A 212 4.12 -4.16 13.96
C LEU A 212 4.84 -4.81 12.78
N GLY A 213 5.36 -4.00 11.86
CA GLY A 213 6.16 -4.45 10.72
C GLY A 213 5.37 -5.01 9.53
N ASP A 214 4.03 -4.95 9.57
CA ASP A 214 3.19 -5.48 8.48
C ASP A 214 1.84 -4.74 8.42
N SER A 215 1.41 -4.39 7.21
CA SER A 215 0.11 -3.74 6.96
C SER A 215 -1.10 -4.64 7.23
N ILE A 216 -0.91 -5.95 7.39
CA ILE A 216 -2.01 -6.89 7.70
C ILE A 216 -2.69 -6.57 9.04
N TYR A 217 -2.00 -5.86 9.92
CA TYR A 217 -2.50 -5.46 11.23
C TYR A 217 -3.32 -4.15 11.22
N THR A 218 -3.50 -3.53 10.05
CA THR A 218 -4.28 -2.27 9.92
C THR A 218 -5.71 -2.41 10.41
N ASN A 219 -6.40 -3.49 10.08
CA ASN A 219 -7.81 -3.63 10.43
C ASN A 219 -8.02 -3.89 11.94
N PRO A 220 -7.28 -4.76 12.63
CA PRO A 220 -7.33 -4.86 14.09
C PRO A 220 -6.96 -3.55 14.80
N LEU A 221 -6.02 -2.77 14.25
CA LEU A 221 -5.66 -1.45 14.76
C LEU A 221 -6.85 -0.47 14.63
N MET A 222 -7.52 -0.45 13.47
CA MET A 222 -8.72 0.37 13.26
C MET A 222 -9.87 -0.03 14.20
N LEU A 223 -10.03 -1.33 14.51
CA LEU A 223 -10.98 -1.79 15.52
C LEU A 223 -10.65 -1.24 16.91
N GLY A 224 -9.38 -1.31 17.31
CA GLY A 224 -8.92 -0.75 18.60
C GLY A 224 -9.13 0.76 18.69
N TYR A 225 -8.90 1.48 17.58
CA TYR A 225 -9.19 2.91 17.48
C TYR A 225 -10.68 3.20 17.69
N ALA A 226 -11.56 2.53 16.97
CA ALA A 226 -13.01 2.70 17.07
C ALA A 226 -13.54 2.32 18.47
N TRP A 227 -12.96 1.29 19.08
CA TRP A 227 -13.31 0.88 20.42
C TRP A 227 -12.94 1.95 21.46
N GLN A 228 -11.73 2.48 21.42
CA GLN A 228 -11.28 3.53 22.34
C GLN A 228 -12.08 4.84 22.18
N GLN A 229 -12.61 5.10 20.98
CA GLN A 229 -13.55 6.20 20.74
C GLN A 229 -14.96 5.94 21.31
N GLY A 230 -15.17 4.82 22.03
CA GLY A 230 -16.46 4.47 22.61
C GLY A 230 -17.53 4.13 21.58
N ARG A 231 -17.15 3.49 20.45
CA ARG A 231 -18.08 3.22 19.34
C ARG A 231 -18.42 1.75 19.15
N VAL A 232 -17.84 0.87 19.95
CA VAL A 232 -18.09 -0.58 19.92
C VAL A 232 -18.73 -1.00 21.25
N PRO A 233 -19.95 -1.60 21.27
CA PRO A 233 -20.69 -1.93 22.48
C PRO A 233 -20.22 -3.25 23.12
N LEU A 234 -18.92 -3.51 23.15
CA LEU A 234 -18.30 -4.74 23.66
C LEU A 234 -17.14 -4.42 24.58
N GLY A 235 -17.00 -5.18 25.64
CA GLY A 235 -15.91 -5.02 26.61
C GLY A 235 -14.56 -5.48 26.04
N HIS A 236 -13.50 -4.89 26.57
CA HIS A 236 -12.11 -5.21 26.18
C HIS A 236 -11.78 -6.71 26.33
N ALA A 237 -12.16 -7.32 27.47
CA ALA A 237 -11.87 -8.72 27.74
C ALA A 237 -12.49 -9.67 26.70
N ALA A 238 -13.73 -9.40 26.27
CA ALA A 238 -14.41 -10.22 25.26
C ALA A 238 -13.73 -10.10 23.88
N LEU A 239 -13.30 -8.89 23.49
CA LEU A 239 -12.56 -8.67 22.26
C LEU A 239 -11.19 -9.36 22.28
N MET A 240 -10.44 -9.27 23.38
CA MET A 240 -9.16 -9.98 23.52
C MET A 240 -9.36 -11.49 23.47
N ARG A 241 -10.43 -12.00 24.08
CA ARG A 241 -10.76 -13.43 24.03
C ARG A 241 -11.18 -13.88 22.62
N ALA A 242 -11.91 -13.06 21.89
CA ALA A 242 -12.25 -13.35 20.49
C ALA A 242 -11.00 -13.43 19.60
N ILE A 243 -10.00 -12.55 19.80
CA ILE A 243 -8.71 -12.61 19.10
C ILE A 243 -7.98 -13.92 19.43
N GLU A 244 -7.98 -14.35 20.70
CA GLU A 244 -7.39 -15.63 21.09
C GLU A 244 -8.06 -16.82 20.40
N LEU A 245 -9.38 -16.84 20.38
CA LEU A 245 -10.16 -17.91 19.74
C LEU A 245 -9.99 -17.97 18.23
N ASN A 246 -9.73 -16.83 17.59
CA ASN A 246 -9.40 -16.78 16.17
C ASN A 246 -8.06 -17.50 15.86
N GLY A 247 -7.14 -17.58 16.81
CA GLY A 247 -5.93 -18.40 16.74
C GLY A 247 -4.84 -17.93 15.79
N VAL A 248 -5.03 -16.81 15.06
CA VAL A 248 -4.08 -16.32 14.07
C VAL A 248 -3.31 -15.13 14.63
N GLN A 249 -1.97 -15.22 14.69
CA GLN A 249 -1.07 -14.12 15.10
C GLN A 249 -1.60 -13.37 16.36
N ILE A 250 -1.96 -14.12 17.39
CA ILE A 250 -2.69 -13.63 18.57
C ILE A 250 -2.03 -12.40 19.17
N ASP A 251 -0.74 -12.48 19.49
CA ASP A 251 -0.02 -11.40 20.17
C ASP A 251 0.03 -10.13 19.31
N ASN A 252 0.30 -10.28 18.01
CA ASN A 252 0.35 -9.15 17.09
C ASN A 252 -1.02 -8.51 16.89
N ASN A 253 -2.10 -9.29 16.81
CA ASN A 253 -3.45 -8.75 16.68
C ASN A 253 -3.91 -8.02 17.95
N LYS A 254 -3.55 -8.54 19.13
CA LYS A 254 -3.76 -7.83 20.40
C LYS A 254 -2.96 -6.54 20.47
N ALA A 255 -1.67 -6.59 20.09
CA ALA A 255 -0.83 -5.42 20.03
C ALA A 255 -1.36 -4.37 19.03
N ALA A 256 -1.89 -4.80 17.87
CA ALA A 256 -2.52 -3.91 16.90
C ALA A 256 -3.74 -3.20 17.49
N PHE A 257 -4.60 -3.93 18.16
CA PHE A 257 -5.74 -3.35 18.86
C PHE A 257 -5.30 -2.30 19.88
N GLU A 258 -4.31 -2.61 20.71
CA GLU A 258 -3.79 -1.68 21.73
C GLU A 258 -3.11 -0.45 21.11
N TRP A 259 -2.40 -0.59 19.98
CA TRP A 259 -1.87 0.56 19.24
C TRP A 259 -2.99 1.41 18.64
N GLY A 260 -4.08 0.80 18.18
CA GLY A 260 -5.28 1.52 17.75
C GLY A 260 -5.89 2.35 18.87
N ARG A 261 -5.99 1.81 20.08
CA ARG A 261 -6.42 2.53 21.28
C ARG A 261 -5.54 3.76 21.55
N ARG A 262 -4.22 3.60 21.44
CA ARG A 262 -3.27 4.70 21.64
C ARG A 262 -3.41 5.78 20.56
N CYS A 263 -3.64 5.40 19.32
CA CYS A 263 -3.93 6.36 18.26
C CYS A 263 -5.19 7.17 18.52
N ALA A 264 -6.21 6.56 19.11
CA ALA A 264 -7.44 7.25 19.47
C ALA A 264 -7.28 8.19 20.67
N HIS A 265 -6.35 7.87 21.57
CA HIS A 265 -6.06 8.66 22.76
C HIS A 265 -5.11 9.84 22.44
N ASP A 266 -4.01 9.57 21.75
CA ASP A 266 -3.02 10.57 21.33
C ASP A 266 -2.28 10.10 20.07
N LEU A 267 -2.83 10.47 18.91
CA LEU A 267 -2.24 10.13 17.62
C LEU A 267 -0.86 10.78 17.42
N ALA A 268 -0.68 12.00 17.90
CA ALA A 268 0.57 12.73 17.73
C ALA A 268 1.72 12.06 18.50
N ALA A 269 1.47 11.59 19.71
CA ALA A 269 2.45 10.84 20.49
C ALA A 269 2.84 9.53 19.79
N VAL A 270 1.88 8.78 19.22
CA VAL A 270 2.17 7.57 18.46
C VAL A 270 3.01 7.88 17.22
N GLN A 271 2.62 8.90 16.45
CA GLN A 271 3.36 9.32 15.26
C GLN A 271 4.78 9.77 15.58
N ALA A 272 5.01 10.44 16.70
CA ALA A 272 6.34 10.87 17.14
C ALA A 272 7.31 9.69 17.35
N LEU A 273 6.81 8.49 17.68
CA LEU A 273 7.66 7.30 17.85
C LEU A 273 8.37 6.87 16.57
N PHE A 274 7.80 7.13 15.39
CA PHE A 274 8.37 6.71 14.12
C PHE A 274 8.67 7.86 13.15
N GLN A 275 8.01 9.02 13.27
CA GLN A 275 8.27 10.19 12.43
C GLN A 275 9.55 10.94 12.78
N ALA A 276 10.05 10.82 14.00
CA ALA A 276 11.31 11.46 14.43
C ALA A 276 12.55 11.08 13.59
N ARG A 277 12.43 10.12 12.65
CA ARG A 277 13.46 9.71 11.68
C ARG A 277 13.14 10.02 10.22
N GLN A 278 11.97 10.54 9.91
CA GLN A 278 11.72 11.09 8.57
C GLN A 278 12.38 12.47 8.50
N VAL A 279 13.66 12.48 8.22
CA VAL A 279 14.27 13.66 7.62
C VAL A 279 13.49 13.89 6.32
N ILE A 280 12.62 14.89 6.29
CA ILE A 280 11.99 15.34 5.05
C ILE A 280 13.14 15.82 4.18
N GLN A 281 13.68 14.92 3.38
CA GLN A 281 14.51 15.32 2.27
C GLN A 281 13.55 16.02 1.30
N PHE A 282 13.51 17.34 1.37
CA PHE A 282 12.99 18.12 0.25
C PHE A 282 13.80 17.69 -0.96
N VAL A 283 13.21 16.87 -1.82
CA VAL A 283 13.82 16.54 -3.10
C VAL A 283 13.81 17.83 -3.89
N LYS A 284 14.89 18.58 -3.73
CA LYS A 284 15.14 19.76 -4.55
C LYS A 284 15.09 19.31 -6.01
N LYS A 285 14.24 19.97 -6.79
CA LYS A 285 14.21 19.70 -8.23
C LYS A 285 15.64 19.91 -8.76
N PRO A 286 16.28 18.89 -9.39
CA PRO A 286 17.66 19.02 -9.83
C PRO A 286 17.76 20.17 -10.82
N SER A 287 18.84 20.93 -10.71
CA SER A 287 19.20 21.93 -11.72
C SER A 287 19.45 21.29 -13.08
N LEU A 288 19.46 22.06 -14.14
CA LEU A 288 19.81 21.55 -15.48
C LEU A 288 21.19 20.89 -15.46
N ASP A 289 22.15 21.48 -14.78
CA ASP A 289 23.52 20.94 -14.70
C ASP A 289 23.58 19.61 -13.95
N GLU A 290 22.91 19.49 -12.80
CA GLU A 290 22.79 18.24 -12.05
C GLU A 290 22.08 17.17 -12.88
N MET A 291 21.04 17.56 -13.62
CA MET A 291 20.30 16.69 -14.51
C MET A 291 21.17 16.17 -15.66
N VAL A 292 21.96 17.02 -16.28
CA VAL A 292 22.87 16.65 -17.38
C VAL A 292 23.98 15.75 -16.86
N ALA A 293 24.61 16.11 -15.73
CA ALA A 293 25.69 15.32 -15.14
C ALA A 293 25.25 13.88 -14.81
N THR A 294 24.07 13.71 -14.17
CA THR A 294 23.51 12.39 -13.85
C THR A 294 23.26 11.53 -15.11
N ARG A 295 22.83 12.17 -16.20
CA ARG A 295 22.56 11.47 -17.46
C ARG A 295 23.80 11.16 -18.27
N VAL A 296 24.80 12.01 -18.21
CA VAL A 296 26.12 11.75 -18.76
C VAL A 296 26.77 10.54 -18.10
N ASP A 297 26.76 10.49 -16.77
CA ASP A 297 27.25 9.32 -16.02
C ASP A 297 26.51 8.04 -16.43
N PHE A 298 25.18 8.10 -16.51
CA PHE A 298 24.37 6.96 -16.95
C PHE A 298 24.73 6.51 -18.38
N LEU A 299 24.84 7.44 -19.34
CA LEU A 299 25.13 7.14 -20.74
C LEU A 299 26.55 6.63 -20.94
N THR A 300 27.49 7.06 -20.09
CA THR A 300 28.85 6.52 -20.05
C THR A 300 28.83 5.04 -19.65
N GLY A 301 28.05 4.69 -18.64
CA GLY A 301 27.83 3.28 -18.25
C GLY A 301 26.94 2.49 -19.21
N TYR A 302 26.09 3.19 -19.99
CA TYR A 302 25.21 2.59 -20.99
C TYR A 302 25.97 2.10 -22.21
N GLN A 303 26.90 2.92 -22.74
CA GLN A 303 27.75 2.59 -23.88
C GLN A 303 29.19 3.02 -23.60
N ASP A 304 29.54 4.30 -23.76
CA ASP A 304 30.86 4.86 -23.53
C ASP A 304 30.82 6.37 -23.30
N ALA A 305 31.99 6.95 -23.01
CA ALA A 305 32.13 8.39 -22.80
C ALA A 305 31.90 9.22 -24.10
N VAL A 306 32.17 8.67 -25.28
CA VAL A 306 31.96 9.35 -26.56
C VAL A 306 30.46 9.49 -26.83
N TYR A 307 29.71 8.43 -26.54
CA TYR A 307 28.26 8.45 -26.65
C TYR A 307 27.63 9.46 -25.69
N ALA A 308 28.08 9.49 -24.45
CA ALA A 308 27.65 10.45 -23.44
C ALA A 308 27.98 11.90 -23.82
N ALA A 309 29.16 12.14 -24.42
CA ALA A 309 29.58 13.46 -24.90
C ALA A 309 28.68 13.99 -26.02
N ARG A 310 28.14 13.14 -26.90
CA ARG A 310 27.16 13.55 -27.94
C ARG A 310 25.88 14.11 -27.30
N TYR A 311 25.39 13.45 -26.24
CA TYR A 311 24.25 13.94 -25.49
C TYR A 311 24.53 15.31 -24.87
N GLN A 312 25.65 15.45 -24.17
CA GLN A 312 26.04 16.68 -23.50
C GLN A 312 26.19 17.85 -24.49
N ALA A 313 26.92 17.63 -25.58
CA ALA A 313 27.14 18.64 -26.61
C ALA A 313 25.83 19.14 -27.24
N PHE A 314 24.87 18.26 -27.47
CA PHE A 314 23.57 18.63 -28.00
C PHE A 314 22.75 19.47 -27.02
N VAL A 315 22.71 19.09 -25.74
CA VAL A 315 22.01 19.85 -24.71
C VAL A 315 22.62 21.23 -24.52
N GLU A 316 23.97 21.34 -24.50
CA GLU A 316 24.67 22.62 -24.39
C GLU A 316 24.43 23.53 -25.62
N LYS A 317 24.36 22.96 -26.82
CA LYS A 317 23.99 23.71 -28.03
C LYS A 317 22.60 24.32 -27.89
N VAL A 318 21.63 23.57 -27.42
CA VAL A 318 20.26 24.07 -27.19
C VAL A 318 20.24 25.13 -26.11
N ARG A 319 20.95 24.90 -24.99
CA ARG A 319 21.10 25.86 -23.90
C ARG A 319 21.66 27.20 -24.36
N ALA A 320 22.72 27.18 -25.17
CA ALA A 320 23.33 28.38 -25.74
C ALA A 320 22.36 29.14 -26.66
N THR A 321 21.56 28.40 -27.45
CA THR A 321 20.55 28.97 -28.34
C THR A 321 19.37 29.59 -27.59
N GLU A 322 18.98 29.00 -26.45
CA GLU A 322 17.87 29.47 -25.61
C GLU A 322 18.27 30.62 -24.66
N ALA A 323 19.55 30.73 -24.30
CA ALA A 323 20.05 31.72 -23.34
C ALA A 323 19.62 33.19 -23.61
N PRO A 324 19.58 33.69 -24.87
CA PRO A 324 19.09 35.04 -25.16
C PRO A 324 17.62 35.28 -24.78
N LEU A 325 16.82 34.19 -24.63
CA LEU A 325 15.41 34.25 -24.26
C LEU A 325 15.21 34.28 -22.74
N GLY A 326 16.28 34.22 -21.94
CA GLY A 326 16.23 34.20 -20.48
C GLY A 326 15.49 32.94 -19.90
N SER A 327 15.49 31.83 -20.64
CA SER A 327 14.78 30.59 -20.30
C SER A 327 15.74 29.39 -20.33
N THR A 328 15.40 28.33 -19.62
CA THR A 328 16.05 27.00 -19.66
C THR A 328 15.05 25.88 -19.96
N LYS A 329 13.80 26.22 -20.25
CA LYS A 329 12.70 25.23 -20.39
C LYS A 329 12.92 24.26 -21.55
N LEU A 330 13.41 24.78 -22.70
CA LEU A 330 13.70 23.96 -23.88
C LEU A 330 14.89 23.04 -23.60
N ALA A 331 15.98 23.58 -23.05
CA ALA A 331 17.15 22.80 -22.68
C ALA A 331 16.83 21.70 -21.66
N GLU A 332 16.00 21.99 -20.65
CA GLU A 332 15.50 20.97 -19.69
C GLU A 332 14.66 19.90 -20.37
N ALA A 333 13.78 20.29 -21.30
CA ALA A 333 12.95 19.33 -22.04
C ALA A 333 13.83 18.43 -22.92
N VAL A 334 14.78 19.01 -23.63
CA VAL A 334 15.76 18.29 -24.48
C VAL A 334 16.58 17.33 -23.60
N ALA A 335 17.11 17.80 -22.48
CA ALA A 335 17.89 16.98 -21.58
C ALA A 335 17.10 15.73 -21.09
N ARG A 336 15.79 15.86 -20.87
CA ARG A 336 14.92 14.75 -20.46
C ARG A 336 14.60 13.78 -21.59
N TYR A 337 14.18 14.31 -22.73
CA TYR A 337 13.61 13.48 -23.80
C TYR A 337 14.67 12.89 -24.72
N LEU A 338 15.75 13.62 -25.01
CA LEU A 338 16.89 13.08 -25.75
C LEU A 338 17.54 11.92 -25.02
N PHE A 339 17.70 12.04 -23.68
CA PHE A 339 18.17 10.93 -22.85
C PHE A 339 17.30 9.69 -22.99
N LYS A 340 15.95 9.83 -22.99
CA LYS A 340 15.05 8.68 -23.16
C LYS A 340 15.23 7.98 -24.51
N LEU A 341 15.52 8.74 -25.55
CA LEU A 341 15.76 8.19 -26.88
C LEU A 341 17.13 7.51 -26.95
N MET A 342 18.14 8.08 -26.29
CA MET A 342 19.50 7.55 -26.28
C MET A 342 19.68 6.37 -25.35
N ALA A 343 18.93 6.29 -24.24
CA ALA A 343 18.97 5.19 -23.27
C ALA A 343 17.91 4.12 -23.58
N TYR A 344 17.87 3.61 -24.79
CA TYR A 344 16.96 2.55 -25.20
C TYR A 344 17.27 1.24 -24.48
N LYS A 345 16.24 0.53 -24.02
CA LYS A 345 16.39 -0.76 -23.32
C LYS A 345 16.44 -1.91 -24.33
N ASP A 346 17.58 -2.11 -24.92
CA ASP A 346 17.91 -3.31 -25.67
C ASP A 346 18.31 -4.48 -24.74
N GLU A 347 18.60 -5.63 -25.29
CA GLU A 347 19.01 -6.83 -24.56
C GLU A 347 20.31 -6.62 -23.75
N TYR A 348 21.23 -5.83 -24.24
CA TYR A 348 22.50 -5.51 -23.57
C TYR A 348 22.28 -4.61 -22.36
N GLU A 349 21.43 -3.60 -22.49
CA GLU A 349 21.05 -2.72 -21.37
C GLU A 349 20.22 -3.47 -20.32
N VAL A 350 19.30 -4.33 -20.74
CA VAL A 350 18.57 -5.22 -19.82
C VAL A 350 19.55 -6.09 -19.04
N ALA A 351 20.54 -6.68 -19.72
CA ALA A 351 21.56 -7.51 -19.10
C ALA A 351 22.40 -6.69 -18.09
N ARG A 352 22.84 -5.47 -18.46
CA ARG A 352 23.57 -4.56 -17.59
C ARG A 352 22.78 -4.21 -16.34
N LEU A 353 21.50 -3.86 -16.48
CA LEU A 353 20.65 -3.47 -15.37
C LEU A 353 20.38 -4.64 -14.41
N HIS A 354 20.25 -5.87 -14.90
CA HIS A 354 20.07 -7.06 -14.06
C HIS A 354 21.35 -7.49 -13.33
N THR A 355 22.52 -7.08 -13.81
CA THR A 355 23.81 -7.34 -13.15
C THR A 355 24.28 -6.20 -12.26
N ASP A 356 23.63 -5.04 -12.30
CA ASP A 356 23.95 -3.87 -11.48
C ASP A 356 23.80 -4.19 -9.99
N ARG A 357 24.83 -3.84 -9.19
CA ARG A 357 24.84 -4.03 -7.73
C ARG A 357 23.68 -3.29 -7.02
N ARG A 358 23.21 -2.19 -7.60
CA ARG A 358 22.04 -1.45 -7.08
C ARG A 358 20.76 -2.28 -7.18
N PHE A 359 20.62 -3.09 -8.23
CA PHE A 359 19.49 -3.99 -8.39
C PHE A 359 19.58 -5.18 -7.44
N THR A 360 20.72 -5.89 -7.43
CA THR A 360 20.91 -7.06 -6.58
C THR A 360 20.88 -6.70 -5.09
N GLY A 361 21.51 -5.60 -4.70
CA GLY A 361 21.49 -5.11 -3.31
C GLY A 361 20.10 -4.75 -2.80
N ARG A 362 19.19 -4.26 -3.66
CA ARG A 362 17.79 -4.04 -3.27
C ARG A 362 17.08 -5.36 -2.98
N ILE A 363 17.32 -6.41 -3.77
CA ILE A 363 16.73 -7.73 -3.54
C ILE A 363 17.28 -8.31 -2.24
N GLU A 364 18.60 -8.27 -2.05
CA GLU A 364 19.27 -8.71 -0.82
C GLU A 364 18.80 -7.96 0.43
N ALA A 365 18.45 -6.67 0.29
CA ALA A 365 17.87 -5.88 1.37
C ALA A 365 16.42 -6.27 1.71
N MET A 366 15.68 -6.81 0.73
CA MET A 366 14.25 -7.14 0.87
C MET A 366 14.01 -8.59 1.26
N PHE A 367 14.88 -9.52 0.86
CA PHE A 367 14.68 -10.95 1.03
C PHE A 367 15.81 -11.60 1.82
N GLU A 368 15.48 -12.68 2.53
CA GLU A 368 16.41 -13.54 3.27
C GLU A 368 16.14 -15.01 2.99
N GLY A 369 17.07 -15.88 3.40
CA GLY A 369 17.02 -17.33 3.16
C GLY A 369 17.75 -17.73 1.88
N ASP A 370 17.68 -19.02 1.57
CA ASP A 370 18.26 -19.57 0.33
C ASP A 370 17.25 -19.40 -0.81
N TYR A 371 17.41 -18.34 -1.60
CA TYR A 371 16.50 -18.02 -2.67
C TYR A 371 17.15 -18.03 -4.06
N LYS A 372 16.34 -18.27 -5.05
CA LYS A 372 16.72 -18.21 -6.47
C LYS A 372 15.99 -17.07 -7.16
N LEU A 373 16.73 -16.35 -8.01
CA LEU A 373 16.12 -15.34 -8.90
C LEU A 373 15.74 -15.99 -10.22
N VAL A 374 14.49 -15.83 -10.61
CA VAL A 374 13.98 -16.27 -11.91
C VAL A 374 13.65 -15.04 -12.74
N HIS A 375 14.28 -14.95 -13.91
CA HIS A 375 14.12 -13.85 -14.85
C HIS A 375 13.06 -14.22 -15.90
N HIS A 376 12.12 -13.31 -16.17
CA HIS A 376 11.04 -13.52 -17.13
C HIS A 376 11.32 -12.72 -18.40
N LEU A 377 11.78 -13.41 -19.43
CA LEU A 377 12.33 -12.82 -20.65
C LEU A 377 11.68 -13.42 -21.90
N ALA A 378 11.68 -12.64 -22.97
CA ALA A 378 11.30 -13.09 -24.31
C ALA A 378 12.45 -12.75 -25.29
N PRO A 379 13.57 -13.50 -25.26
CA PRO A 379 14.72 -13.19 -26.10
C PRO A 379 14.35 -13.24 -27.59
N PRO A 380 14.85 -12.31 -28.41
CA PRO A 380 14.65 -12.36 -29.86
C PRO A 380 15.10 -13.70 -30.45
N GLY A 381 14.31 -14.27 -31.35
CA GLY A 381 14.59 -15.55 -31.99
C GLY A 381 14.28 -16.82 -31.17
N MET A 382 14.10 -16.72 -29.85
CA MET A 382 13.77 -17.85 -28.97
C MET A 382 12.35 -17.78 -28.41
N ALA A 383 11.75 -16.59 -28.35
CA ALA A 383 10.44 -16.40 -27.75
C ALA A 383 9.32 -16.92 -28.68
N LYS A 384 8.36 -17.65 -28.08
CA LYS A 384 7.12 -18.06 -28.75
C LYS A 384 6.17 -16.88 -28.84
N LYS A 385 5.33 -16.85 -29.86
CA LYS A 385 4.23 -15.90 -29.99
C LYS A 385 2.93 -16.51 -29.52
N ASN A 386 2.08 -15.74 -28.87
CA ASN A 386 0.71 -16.14 -28.54
C ASN A 386 -0.20 -15.97 -29.79
N GLU A 387 -1.49 -16.31 -29.63
CA GLU A 387 -2.50 -16.19 -30.68
C GLU A 387 -2.68 -14.73 -31.21
N ARG A 388 -2.28 -13.75 -30.43
CA ARG A 388 -2.31 -12.32 -30.78
C ARG A 388 -1.01 -11.82 -31.41
N GLY A 389 -0.05 -12.72 -31.65
CA GLY A 389 1.27 -12.37 -32.20
C GLY A 389 2.25 -11.73 -31.21
N GLU A 390 1.91 -11.64 -29.91
CA GLU A 390 2.75 -11.06 -28.88
C GLU A 390 3.77 -12.10 -28.38
N LEU A 391 4.98 -11.64 -28.07
CA LEU A 391 6.05 -12.49 -27.53
C LEU A 391 5.71 -12.95 -26.12
N VAL A 392 5.71 -14.26 -25.90
CA VAL A 392 5.48 -14.88 -24.59
C VAL A 392 6.79 -15.01 -23.84
N LYS A 393 6.86 -14.42 -22.65
CA LYS A 393 8.01 -14.56 -21.77
C LYS A 393 8.13 -15.98 -21.23
N GLN A 394 9.38 -16.41 -21.08
CA GLN A 394 9.75 -17.68 -20.46
C GLN A 394 10.57 -17.42 -19.18
N PRO A 395 10.43 -18.29 -18.17
CA PRO A 395 11.25 -18.21 -16.97
C PRO A 395 12.67 -18.73 -17.22
N PHE A 396 13.66 -18.00 -16.77
CA PHE A 396 15.08 -18.35 -16.81
C PHE A 396 15.64 -18.34 -15.40
N GLY A 397 16.27 -19.42 -15.01
CA GLY A 397 16.84 -19.61 -13.67
C GLY A 397 18.12 -18.78 -13.41
N PRO A 398 18.79 -19.03 -12.29
CA PRO A 398 19.96 -18.25 -11.83
C PRO A 398 21.14 -18.19 -12.82
N TRP A 399 21.29 -19.18 -13.68
CA TRP A 399 22.34 -19.24 -14.71
C TRP A 399 22.27 -18.08 -15.71
N MET A 400 21.08 -17.49 -15.89
CA MET A 400 20.91 -16.32 -16.75
C MET A 400 21.76 -15.12 -16.29
N ARG A 401 22.12 -15.04 -15.02
CA ARG A 401 23.00 -13.98 -14.51
C ARG A 401 24.39 -14.04 -15.16
N THR A 402 24.91 -15.23 -15.42
CA THR A 402 26.18 -15.43 -16.13
C THR A 402 26.06 -14.95 -17.57
N VAL A 403 24.97 -15.30 -18.24
CA VAL A 403 24.69 -14.83 -19.62
C VAL A 403 24.59 -13.29 -19.64
N PHE A 404 23.90 -12.69 -18.71
CA PHE A 404 23.83 -11.23 -18.58
C PHE A 404 25.21 -10.61 -18.34
N GLY A 405 26.08 -11.25 -17.56
CA GLY A 405 27.45 -10.77 -17.34
C GLY A 405 28.29 -10.72 -18.63
N VAL A 406 28.04 -11.62 -19.58
CA VAL A 406 28.66 -11.61 -20.92
C VAL A 406 27.99 -10.59 -21.81
N LEU A 407 26.67 -10.63 -21.93
CA LEU A 407 25.91 -9.72 -22.81
C LEU A 407 26.14 -8.25 -22.47
N SER A 408 26.20 -7.91 -21.18
CA SER A 408 26.41 -6.53 -20.73
C SER A 408 27.74 -5.91 -21.21
N LYS A 409 28.72 -6.74 -21.59
CA LYS A 409 30.04 -6.32 -22.10
C LYS A 409 30.11 -6.30 -23.63
N MET A 410 29.05 -6.73 -24.31
CA MET A 410 29.03 -6.87 -25.77
C MET A 410 28.40 -5.64 -26.47
N LYS A 411 28.01 -4.64 -25.70
CA LYS A 411 27.49 -3.39 -26.26
C LYS A 411 28.67 -2.55 -26.76
N GLY A 412 28.81 -2.48 -28.05
CA GLY A 412 29.85 -1.71 -28.76
C GLY A 412 29.29 -0.48 -29.44
#